data_7839776494ea5bcb5adfb3fd7b1ca524
#
_entry.id   7839776494ea5bcb5adfb3fd7b1ca524
#
_cell.length_a   1.000
_cell.length_b   1.000
_cell.length_c   1.000
_cell.angle_alpha   90.00
_cell.angle_beta   90.00
_cell.angle_gamma   90.00
#
_symmetry.space_group_name_H-M   'P 1'
#
loop_
_entity.id
_entity.type
_entity.pdbx_description
1 polymer ?
#
loop_
_entity_poly.entity_id
_entity_poly.type
_entity_poly.pdbx_seq_one_letter_code
_entity_poly.pdbx_strand_id
1 'polypeptide(L)'
;MSVLPLDDITKAEYKAGFVTDIEADTIPAGLSEDVIRLISAKKNEPPFLLEWRLKAYRHWLTMTEPTWPNVHYPPIDYQAAVYYSAPKQKKDGPQSLDEVDPKLLETYEKLGVPLHERARLAGVAVDAVFDSVSVGTTFRAKLAEVGVIFCSFSDAVREHPELVEKYLGTVVPYTDNFFAALNSAVFSDGSFCYIPKGVRCPMELSTYFRINAANTGQFERTLLIADEGAYVSYLEGCTAPIRDENQLHAAVVELIAHDRAQIKYSTVQNWYPGDKDGKGGIYNFVTKRGKCAGAGSKISWTQVETGSAITWKYPSCILQGDDSAGEFYSVAVTNNRQQADTGTKMIHIGKNTRSTIISKGISAGRGQNTYRGLVRIGKAADGARNYSQCDSLLIGDECGAHTFPYIDVQNSTAQMEHEATTSKIGEDQLFYFLSRGIGSEDAVSMIVNGFCKEVFKELPMEFAVEAQKLLGVSLEGSVG
;
A
#
# COMPACT_ATOMS: atom_id res chain seq x y z
N MET A 1 -15.41 22.39 17.86
CA MET A 1 -14.84 21.04 17.76
C MET A 1 -14.67 20.53 19.18
N SER A 2 -15.53 19.62 19.64
CA SER A 2 -15.38 18.98 20.96
C SER A 2 -14.22 17.98 20.85
N VAL A 3 -13.16 18.26 21.59
CA VAL A 3 -12.08 17.29 21.82
C VAL A 3 -12.71 16.15 22.62
N LEU A 4 -12.80 14.95 22.04
CA LEU A 4 -13.21 13.76 22.76
C LEU A 4 -12.23 13.52 23.93
N PRO A 5 -12.71 13.10 25.12
CA PRO A 5 -11.83 12.78 26.23
C PRO A 5 -10.84 11.68 25.84
N LEU A 6 -9.60 11.80 26.28
CA LEU A 6 -8.53 10.83 26.00
C LEU A 6 -8.91 9.38 26.39
N ASP A 7 -9.71 9.21 27.46
CA ASP A 7 -10.17 7.90 27.94
C ASP A 7 -11.04 7.11 26.95
N ASP A 8 -11.69 7.79 25.99
CA ASP A 8 -12.47 7.12 24.93
C ASP A 8 -11.60 6.68 23.73
N ILE A 9 -10.34 7.13 23.67
CA ILE A 9 -9.42 6.81 22.60
C ILE A 9 -8.61 5.55 22.94
N THR A 10 -8.33 5.32 24.22
CA THR A 10 -7.44 4.25 24.72
C THR A 10 -8.09 2.86 24.85
N LYS A 11 -9.42 2.75 24.68
CA LYS A 11 -10.17 1.47 24.68
C LYS A 11 -10.74 1.12 23.31
N ALA A 12 -10.13 1.62 22.24
CA ALA A 12 -10.68 1.46 20.90
C ALA A 12 -10.31 0.08 20.33
N GLU A 13 -11.25 -0.85 20.42
CA GLU A 13 -11.27 -2.05 19.56
C GLU A 13 -11.02 -1.66 18.08
N TYR A 14 -10.43 -2.58 17.30
CA TYR A 14 -10.21 -2.40 15.87
C TYR A 14 -11.53 -2.03 15.15
N LYS A 15 -11.77 -0.74 14.96
CA LYS A 15 -13.05 -0.16 14.48
C LYS A 15 -13.46 -0.66 13.10
N ALA A 16 -12.50 -1.06 12.26
CA ALA A 16 -12.77 -1.62 10.95
C ALA A 16 -13.15 -3.12 10.98
N GLY A 17 -13.22 -3.74 12.16
CA GLY A 17 -13.42 -5.18 12.35
C GLY A 17 -14.81 -5.72 12.01
N PHE A 18 -15.80 -4.88 11.72
CA PHE A 18 -17.16 -5.32 11.37
C PHE A 18 -17.23 -5.95 9.97
N VAL A 19 -18.24 -6.83 9.78
CA VAL A 19 -18.58 -7.43 8.48
C VAL A 19 -19.82 -6.72 7.95
N THR A 20 -19.82 -6.35 6.66
CA THR A 20 -21.02 -5.84 5.99
C THR A 20 -21.85 -7.01 5.49
N ASP A 21 -23.09 -7.11 5.97
CA ASP A 21 -24.06 -8.13 5.53
C ASP A 21 -24.64 -7.76 4.17
N ILE A 22 -23.98 -8.21 3.11
CA ILE A 22 -24.38 -8.02 1.71
C ILE A 22 -24.26 -9.33 0.94
N GLU A 23 -25.22 -9.57 0.04
CA GLU A 23 -25.19 -10.75 -0.83
C GLU A 23 -24.06 -10.60 -1.86
N ALA A 24 -23.16 -11.58 -1.91
CA ALA A 24 -22.03 -11.59 -2.82
C ALA A 24 -22.20 -12.63 -3.95
N ASP A 25 -21.73 -12.26 -5.14
CA ASP A 25 -21.50 -13.16 -6.27
C ASP A 25 -20.03 -13.61 -6.22
N THR A 26 -19.80 -14.86 -5.86
CA THR A 26 -18.48 -15.47 -5.74
C THR A 26 -18.27 -16.55 -6.79
N ILE A 27 -17.02 -16.72 -7.23
CA ILE A 27 -16.64 -17.87 -8.06
C ILE A 27 -16.18 -19.05 -7.16
N PRO A 28 -16.14 -20.28 -7.67
CA PRO A 28 -15.60 -21.41 -6.94
C PRO A 28 -14.17 -21.17 -6.46
N ALA A 29 -13.81 -21.75 -5.30
CA ALA A 29 -12.44 -21.75 -4.83
C ALA A 29 -11.51 -22.51 -5.77
N GLY A 30 -10.23 -22.18 -5.72
CA GLY A 30 -9.17 -22.78 -6.51
C GLY A 30 -8.67 -21.89 -7.64
N LEU A 31 -7.48 -22.24 -8.13
CA LEU A 31 -6.76 -21.50 -9.17
C LEU A 31 -6.51 -22.40 -10.37
N SER A 32 -7.09 -22.05 -11.51
CA SER A 32 -6.97 -22.76 -12.78
C SER A 32 -7.16 -21.80 -13.96
N GLU A 33 -6.85 -22.26 -15.19
CA GLU A 33 -7.18 -21.47 -16.39
C GLU A 33 -8.67 -21.18 -16.50
N ASP A 34 -9.53 -22.11 -16.08
CA ASP A 34 -11.01 -21.92 -16.14
C ASP A 34 -11.46 -20.82 -15.18
N VAL A 35 -10.90 -20.77 -13.97
CA VAL A 35 -11.15 -19.69 -13.00
C VAL A 35 -10.72 -18.34 -13.58
N ILE A 36 -9.54 -18.27 -14.21
CA ILE A 36 -9.04 -17.04 -14.85
C ILE A 36 -9.96 -16.60 -16.00
N ARG A 37 -10.40 -17.53 -16.86
CA ARG A 37 -11.37 -17.24 -17.92
C ARG A 37 -12.70 -16.75 -17.36
N LEU A 38 -13.14 -17.32 -16.24
CA LEU A 38 -14.37 -16.89 -15.57
C LEU A 38 -14.26 -15.48 -15.00
N ILE A 39 -13.12 -15.12 -14.36
CA ILE A 39 -12.84 -13.73 -13.92
C ILE A 39 -12.92 -12.77 -15.10
N SER A 40 -12.19 -13.07 -16.19
CA SER A 40 -12.15 -12.23 -17.38
C SER A 40 -13.54 -12.07 -18.03
N ALA A 41 -14.32 -13.16 -18.10
CA ALA A 41 -15.68 -13.13 -18.63
C ALA A 41 -16.63 -12.28 -17.76
N LYS A 42 -16.56 -12.41 -16.41
CA LYS A 42 -17.37 -11.59 -15.49
C LYS A 42 -17.08 -10.08 -15.63
N LYS A 43 -15.84 -9.74 -15.97
CA LYS A 43 -15.39 -8.34 -16.13
C LYS A 43 -15.52 -7.83 -17.57
N ASN A 44 -15.98 -8.64 -18.52
CA ASN A 44 -16.08 -8.31 -19.94
C ASN A 44 -14.76 -7.78 -20.51
N GLU A 45 -13.66 -8.45 -20.19
CA GLU A 45 -12.32 -8.00 -20.59
C GLU A 45 -12.04 -8.27 -22.07
N PRO A 46 -11.25 -7.39 -22.74
CA PRO A 46 -10.82 -7.63 -24.11
C PRO A 46 -9.84 -8.81 -24.21
N PRO A 47 -9.73 -9.47 -25.38
CA PRO A 47 -8.91 -10.67 -25.56
C PRO A 47 -7.43 -10.51 -25.13
N PHE A 48 -6.82 -9.34 -25.33
CA PHE A 48 -5.41 -9.11 -24.97
C PHE A 48 -5.17 -9.28 -23.47
N LEU A 49 -6.13 -8.86 -22.63
CA LEU A 49 -5.99 -8.95 -21.19
C LEU A 49 -6.15 -10.39 -20.69
N LEU A 50 -7.10 -11.14 -21.25
CA LEU A 50 -7.23 -12.58 -20.96
C LEU A 50 -5.96 -13.34 -21.34
N GLU A 51 -5.40 -13.05 -22.52
CA GLU A 51 -4.14 -13.68 -22.96
C GLU A 51 -2.99 -13.37 -22.01
N TRP A 52 -2.89 -12.12 -21.57
CA TRP A 52 -1.89 -11.66 -20.60
C TRP A 52 -2.03 -12.39 -19.26
N ARG A 53 -3.27 -12.54 -18.75
CA ARG A 53 -3.56 -13.30 -17.52
C ARG A 53 -3.14 -14.76 -17.62
N LEU A 54 -3.48 -15.42 -18.73
CA LEU A 54 -3.12 -16.83 -18.95
C LEU A 54 -1.60 -17.03 -19.05
N LYS A 55 -0.88 -16.10 -19.70
CA LYS A 55 0.59 -16.10 -19.72
C LYS A 55 1.16 -15.96 -18.30
N ALA A 56 0.60 -15.06 -17.49
CA ALA A 56 1.01 -14.86 -16.10
C ALA A 56 0.78 -16.12 -15.26
N TYR A 57 -0.37 -16.76 -15.38
CA TYR A 57 -0.68 -17.99 -14.66
C TYR A 57 0.27 -19.14 -15.03
N ARG A 58 0.49 -19.36 -16.32
CA ARG A 58 1.43 -20.39 -16.80
C ARG A 58 2.83 -20.14 -16.31
N HIS A 59 3.25 -18.89 -16.24
CA HIS A 59 4.54 -18.51 -15.66
C HIS A 59 4.55 -18.79 -14.15
N TRP A 60 3.52 -18.40 -13.42
CA TRP A 60 3.39 -18.65 -11.99
C TRP A 60 3.51 -20.12 -11.62
N LEU A 61 2.94 -21.04 -12.43
CA LEU A 61 3.07 -22.49 -12.25
C LEU A 61 4.52 -22.99 -12.33
N THR A 62 5.43 -22.24 -12.94
CA THR A 62 6.86 -22.58 -13.03
C THR A 62 7.68 -22.00 -11.87
N MET A 63 7.07 -21.17 -11.02
CA MET A 63 7.75 -20.49 -9.92
C MET A 63 7.59 -21.27 -8.61
N THR A 64 8.50 -20.99 -7.69
CA THR A 64 8.40 -21.45 -6.29
C THR A 64 8.21 -20.22 -5.40
N GLU A 65 7.34 -20.36 -4.41
CA GLU A 65 7.14 -19.31 -3.41
C GLU A 65 8.48 -19.01 -2.70
N PRO A 66 8.89 -17.73 -2.62
CA PRO A 66 10.20 -17.40 -2.07
C PRO A 66 10.23 -17.61 -0.54
N THR A 67 11.37 -18.06 -0.03
CA THR A 67 11.62 -18.34 1.39
C THR A 67 12.69 -17.44 2.02
N TRP A 68 13.18 -16.45 1.27
CA TRP A 68 14.24 -15.56 1.74
C TRP A 68 13.81 -14.41 2.66
N PRO A 69 12.53 -13.97 2.69
CA PRO A 69 12.11 -12.93 3.64
C PRO A 69 12.20 -13.43 5.09
N ASN A 70 12.45 -12.50 5.99
CA ASN A 70 12.52 -12.78 7.42
C ASN A 70 11.12 -12.76 8.07
N VAL A 71 10.22 -13.53 7.49
CA VAL A 71 8.86 -13.75 8.00
C VAL A 71 8.53 -15.23 7.92
N HIS A 72 7.76 -15.73 8.89
CA HIS A 72 7.42 -17.14 9.02
C HIS A 72 5.91 -17.31 9.14
N TYR A 73 5.32 -18.06 8.24
CA TYR A 73 3.90 -18.37 8.19
C TYR A 73 3.67 -19.78 7.65
N PRO A 74 2.53 -20.41 7.96
CA PRO A 74 2.18 -21.70 7.39
C PRO A 74 2.07 -21.63 5.85
N PRO A 75 2.35 -22.72 5.12
CA PRO A 75 2.14 -22.77 3.69
C PRO A 75 0.74 -22.32 3.28
N ILE A 76 0.64 -21.48 2.26
CA ILE A 76 -0.62 -20.99 1.74
C ILE A 76 -1.23 -22.05 0.82
N ASP A 77 -2.47 -22.45 1.07
CA ASP A 77 -3.24 -23.28 0.14
C ASP A 77 -3.92 -22.40 -0.92
N TYR A 78 -3.28 -22.23 -2.05
CA TYR A 78 -3.80 -21.46 -3.18
C TYR A 78 -5.04 -22.10 -3.82
N GLN A 79 -5.36 -23.37 -3.53
CA GLN A 79 -6.54 -24.04 -4.06
C GLN A 79 -7.76 -23.90 -3.13
N ALA A 80 -7.55 -23.51 -1.87
CA ALA A 80 -8.63 -23.19 -0.95
C ALA A 80 -9.15 -21.75 -1.09
N ALA A 81 -8.36 -20.85 -1.69
CA ALA A 81 -8.71 -19.43 -1.82
C ALA A 81 -9.76 -19.17 -2.92
N VAL A 82 -10.63 -18.18 -2.68
CA VAL A 82 -11.57 -17.62 -3.66
C VAL A 82 -10.92 -16.37 -4.27
N TYR A 83 -10.83 -16.32 -5.59
CA TYR A 83 -10.11 -15.27 -6.33
C TYR A 83 -10.99 -14.15 -6.86
N TYR A 84 -12.28 -14.24 -6.70
CA TYR A 84 -13.24 -13.19 -7.06
C TYR A 84 -14.48 -13.27 -6.20
N SER A 85 -14.82 -12.14 -5.60
CA SER A 85 -16.07 -11.91 -4.89
C SER A 85 -16.51 -10.47 -5.14
N ALA A 86 -17.78 -10.26 -5.45
CA ALA A 86 -18.34 -8.93 -5.67
C ALA A 86 -19.74 -8.85 -5.04
N PRO A 87 -20.15 -7.68 -4.52
CA PRO A 87 -21.54 -7.46 -4.16
C PRO A 87 -22.43 -7.72 -5.38
N LYS A 88 -23.59 -8.36 -5.19
CA LYS A 88 -24.56 -8.51 -6.29
C LYS A 88 -25.07 -7.14 -6.70
N GLN A 89 -24.67 -6.67 -7.88
CA GLN A 89 -25.08 -5.41 -8.47
C GLN A 89 -25.96 -5.66 -9.72
N LYS A 90 -26.68 -4.62 -10.18
CA LYS A 90 -27.32 -4.62 -11.49
C LYS A 90 -26.26 -4.72 -12.60
N LYS A 91 -26.62 -5.31 -13.72
CA LYS A 91 -25.70 -5.71 -14.82
C LYS A 91 -24.72 -4.64 -15.31
N ASP A 92 -25.05 -3.35 -15.18
CA ASP A 92 -24.26 -2.25 -15.75
C ASP A 92 -23.41 -1.49 -14.71
N GLY A 93 -23.39 -1.95 -13.45
CA GLY A 93 -22.76 -1.24 -12.33
C GLY A 93 -23.43 0.11 -12.01
N PRO A 94 -23.12 0.74 -10.86
CA PRO A 94 -23.67 2.04 -10.53
C PRO A 94 -22.97 3.13 -11.37
N GLN A 95 -23.77 3.93 -12.07
CA GLN A 95 -23.29 5.10 -12.83
C GLN A 95 -23.15 6.35 -11.95
N SER A 96 -23.77 6.34 -10.78
CA SER A 96 -23.67 7.38 -9.77
C SER A 96 -23.69 6.78 -8.36
N LEU A 97 -23.23 7.54 -7.37
CA LEU A 97 -23.29 7.13 -5.97
C LEU A 97 -24.71 6.88 -5.45
N ASP A 98 -25.72 7.52 -6.07
CA ASP A 98 -27.13 7.35 -5.71
C ASP A 98 -27.68 5.96 -6.10
N GLU A 99 -26.99 5.25 -6.98
CA GLU A 99 -27.33 3.90 -7.42
C GLU A 99 -26.61 2.80 -6.62
N VAL A 100 -25.65 3.18 -5.78
CA VAL A 100 -24.89 2.26 -4.92
C VAL A 100 -25.78 1.76 -3.79
N ASP A 101 -25.63 0.47 -3.43
CA ASP A 101 -26.35 -0.12 -2.31
C ASP A 101 -26.13 0.70 -1.03
N PRO A 102 -27.19 1.16 -0.33
CA PRO A 102 -27.06 1.95 0.88
C PRO A 102 -26.18 1.31 1.96
N LYS A 103 -26.14 -0.02 2.06
CA LYS A 103 -25.27 -0.75 3.00
C LYS A 103 -23.78 -0.55 2.69
N LEU A 104 -23.43 -0.44 1.42
CA LEU A 104 -22.05 -0.13 1.02
C LEU A 104 -21.69 1.30 1.39
N LEU A 105 -22.57 2.26 1.13
CA LEU A 105 -22.36 3.65 1.51
C LEU A 105 -22.20 3.80 3.03
N GLU A 106 -23.06 3.14 3.81
CA GLU A 106 -22.96 3.10 5.28
C GLU A 106 -21.64 2.47 5.74
N THR A 107 -21.18 1.43 5.04
CA THR A 107 -19.89 0.78 5.36
C THR A 107 -18.74 1.77 5.22
N TYR A 108 -18.65 2.50 4.13
CA TYR A 108 -17.60 3.50 3.92
C TYR A 108 -17.74 4.68 4.87
N GLU A 109 -18.95 5.11 5.21
CA GLU A 109 -19.18 6.14 6.22
C GLU A 109 -18.67 5.70 7.62
N LYS A 110 -18.95 4.46 8.05
CA LYS A 110 -18.41 3.88 9.29
C LYS A 110 -16.89 3.81 9.29
N LEU A 111 -16.28 3.58 8.14
CA LEU A 111 -14.82 3.57 7.96
C LEU A 111 -14.21 4.98 7.91
N GLY A 112 -15.04 6.02 7.92
CA GLY A 112 -14.58 7.40 7.83
C GLY A 112 -14.19 7.84 6.41
N VAL A 113 -14.57 7.06 5.39
CA VAL A 113 -14.32 7.36 3.97
C VAL A 113 -15.51 8.11 3.39
N PRO A 114 -15.40 9.43 3.15
CA PRO A 114 -16.54 10.24 2.73
C PRO A 114 -16.79 10.10 1.22
N LEU A 115 -17.80 9.34 0.82
CA LEU A 115 -18.21 9.19 -0.58
C LEU A 115 -19.12 10.31 -1.09
N HIS A 116 -19.72 11.13 -0.20
CA HIS A 116 -20.66 12.20 -0.54
C HIS A 116 -20.12 13.63 -0.26
N GLU A 117 -20.91 14.49 0.37
CA GLU A 117 -20.64 15.92 0.56
C GLU A 117 -19.33 16.26 1.28
N ARG A 118 -18.87 15.40 2.22
CA ARG A 118 -17.59 15.63 2.92
C ARG A 118 -16.39 15.53 1.99
N ALA A 119 -16.46 14.68 0.97
CA ALA A 119 -15.43 14.60 -0.07
C ALA A 119 -15.34 15.89 -0.90
N ARG A 120 -16.48 16.57 -1.15
CA ARG A 120 -16.51 17.87 -1.81
C ARG A 120 -15.80 18.96 -1.01
N LEU A 121 -15.94 18.94 0.32
CA LEU A 121 -15.32 19.92 1.22
C LEU A 121 -13.82 19.66 1.41
N ALA A 122 -13.39 18.41 1.36
CA ALA A 122 -11.98 18.04 1.53
C ALA A 122 -11.12 18.21 0.25
N GLY A 123 -11.74 18.39 -0.93
CA GLY A 123 -10.99 18.48 -2.19
C GLY A 123 -10.26 17.20 -2.58
N VAL A 124 -10.78 16.04 -2.18
CA VAL A 124 -10.23 14.70 -2.47
C VAL A 124 -11.19 13.93 -3.37
N ALA A 125 -10.68 13.36 -4.46
CA ALA A 125 -11.42 12.41 -5.28
C ALA A 125 -11.14 10.99 -4.75
N VAL A 126 -12.20 10.21 -4.53
CA VAL A 126 -12.14 8.87 -3.93
C VAL A 126 -12.69 7.83 -4.89
N ASP A 127 -11.96 6.74 -5.07
CA ASP A 127 -12.43 5.48 -5.64
C ASP A 127 -12.57 4.45 -4.53
N ALA A 128 -13.76 3.87 -4.36
CA ALA A 128 -14.06 2.93 -3.31
C ALA A 128 -14.15 1.51 -3.87
N VAL A 129 -13.27 0.62 -3.43
CA VAL A 129 -13.19 -0.77 -3.88
C VAL A 129 -13.63 -1.71 -2.75
N PHE A 130 -14.65 -2.52 -3.02
CA PHE A 130 -15.20 -3.50 -2.08
C PHE A 130 -15.01 -4.90 -2.65
N ASP A 131 -14.23 -5.73 -1.96
CA ASP A 131 -13.76 -7.02 -2.45
C ASP A 131 -13.13 -6.88 -3.86
N SER A 132 -13.75 -7.44 -4.88
CA SER A 132 -13.20 -7.53 -6.24
C SER A 132 -13.70 -6.45 -7.22
N VAL A 133 -14.43 -5.43 -6.76
CA VAL A 133 -15.01 -4.42 -7.68
C VAL A 133 -14.99 -3.02 -7.08
N SER A 134 -14.80 -2.00 -7.94
CA SER A 134 -15.08 -0.62 -7.58
C SER A 134 -16.59 -0.41 -7.45
N VAL A 135 -17.00 0.24 -6.37
CA VAL A 135 -18.40 0.57 -6.09
C VAL A 135 -18.73 2.02 -6.43
N GLY A 136 -17.74 2.83 -6.72
CA GLY A 136 -17.94 4.20 -7.21
C GLY A 136 -16.71 5.07 -7.13
N THR A 137 -16.55 5.96 -8.10
CA THR A 137 -15.49 6.96 -8.18
C THR A 137 -16.09 8.38 -8.14
N THR A 138 -15.62 9.21 -7.21
CA THR A 138 -16.09 10.60 -7.06
C THR A 138 -15.33 11.56 -7.96
N PHE A 139 -15.91 12.72 -8.28
CA PHE A 139 -15.29 13.82 -9.04
C PHE A 139 -14.78 13.48 -10.45
N ARG A 140 -15.15 12.34 -11.02
CA ARG A 140 -14.69 11.88 -12.33
C ARG A 140 -14.91 12.94 -13.42
N ALA A 141 -16.10 13.55 -13.48
CA ALA A 141 -16.43 14.59 -14.46
C ALA A 141 -15.53 15.83 -14.30
N LYS A 142 -15.31 16.29 -13.07
CA LYS A 142 -14.46 17.46 -12.78
C LYS A 142 -12.99 17.22 -13.14
N LEU A 143 -12.49 16.03 -12.92
CA LEU A 143 -11.14 15.63 -13.32
C LEU A 143 -11.00 15.57 -14.85
N ALA A 144 -12.04 15.08 -15.53
CA ALA A 144 -12.09 15.02 -16.99
C ALA A 144 -12.04 16.40 -17.67
N GLU A 145 -12.53 17.48 -17.02
CA GLU A 145 -12.44 18.86 -17.53
C GLU A 145 -10.99 19.31 -17.77
N VAL A 146 -10.03 18.77 -16.99
CA VAL A 146 -8.60 19.03 -17.15
C VAL A 146 -7.88 17.86 -17.84
N GLY A 147 -8.63 16.89 -18.38
CA GLY A 147 -8.12 15.73 -19.07
C GLY A 147 -7.52 14.63 -18.16
N VAL A 148 -7.69 14.75 -16.84
CA VAL A 148 -7.26 13.71 -15.89
C VAL A 148 -8.23 12.52 -15.94
N ILE A 149 -7.69 11.33 -16.16
CA ILE A 149 -8.44 10.07 -16.05
C ILE A 149 -8.19 9.51 -14.66
N PHE A 150 -9.26 9.31 -13.89
CA PHE A 150 -9.23 8.60 -12.62
C PHE A 150 -10.49 7.73 -12.52
N CYS A 151 -10.30 6.43 -12.54
CA CYS A 151 -11.38 5.46 -12.55
C CYS A 151 -10.89 4.09 -12.06
N SER A 152 -11.83 3.14 -11.91
CA SER A 152 -11.46 1.76 -11.65
C SER A 152 -10.61 1.18 -12.80
N PHE A 153 -9.78 0.18 -12.48
CA PHE A 153 -8.99 -0.49 -13.52
C PHE A 153 -9.89 -1.18 -14.56
N SER A 154 -11.03 -1.71 -14.11
CA SER A 154 -12.02 -2.33 -14.99
C SER A 154 -12.64 -1.34 -15.98
N ASP A 155 -12.92 -0.10 -15.55
CA ASP A 155 -13.39 0.96 -16.45
C ASP A 155 -12.29 1.35 -17.44
N ALA A 156 -11.05 1.51 -16.96
CA ALA A 156 -9.93 1.86 -17.83
C ALA A 156 -9.70 0.84 -18.96
N VAL A 157 -9.85 -0.45 -18.65
CA VAL A 157 -9.75 -1.54 -19.65
C VAL A 157 -10.81 -1.41 -20.74
N ARG A 158 -12.00 -0.92 -20.41
CA ARG A 158 -13.12 -0.75 -21.36
C ARG A 158 -13.07 0.56 -22.12
N GLU A 159 -12.73 1.66 -21.42
CA GLU A 159 -12.83 3.03 -21.96
C GLU A 159 -11.52 3.54 -22.55
N HIS A 160 -10.38 3.02 -22.07
CA HIS A 160 -9.03 3.45 -22.44
C HIS A 160 -8.10 2.25 -22.70
N PRO A 161 -8.53 1.21 -23.47
CA PRO A 161 -7.75 -0.01 -23.66
C PRO A 161 -6.35 0.24 -24.23
N GLU A 162 -6.19 1.27 -25.06
CA GLU A 162 -4.92 1.65 -25.67
C GLU A 162 -3.88 2.11 -24.64
N LEU A 163 -4.32 2.81 -23.57
CA LEU A 163 -3.43 3.22 -22.47
C LEU A 163 -3.07 2.03 -21.60
N VAL A 164 -4.06 1.18 -21.31
CA VAL A 164 -3.81 -0.02 -20.50
C VAL A 164 -2.85 -0.96 -21.24
N GLU A 165 -3.07 -1.25 -22.52
CA GLU A 165 -2.20 -2.11 -23.32
C GLU A 165 -0.77 -1.56 -23.43
N LYS A 166 -0.64 -0.23 -23.54
CA LYS A 166 0.66 0.44 -23.64
C LYS A 166 1.48 0.35 -22.35
N TYR A 167 0.84 0.44 -21.18
CA TYR A 167 1.55 0.65 -19.92
C TYR A 167 1.50 -0.53 -18.96
N LEU A 168 0.47 -1.38 -19.00
CA LEU A 168 0.32 -2.54 -18.11
C LEU A 168 1.54 -3.47 -18.18
N GLY A 169 2.11 -3.78 -17.03
CA GLY A 169 3.24 -4.71 -16.92
C GLY A 169 4.57 -4.17 -17.43
N THR A 170 4.66 -2.87 -17.79
CA THR A 170 5.92 -2.26 -18.25
C THR A 170 6.88 -1.92 -17.11
N VAL A 171 6.38 -1.85 -15.88
CA VAL A 171 7.15 -1.60 -14.66
C VAL A 171 7.14 -2.80 -13.74
N VAL A 172 5.99 -3.48 -13.61
CA VAL A 172 5.86 -4.77 -12.93
C VAL A 172 5.38 -5.82 -13.94
N PRO A 173 6.27 -6.42 -14.73
CA PRO A 173 5.90 -7.53 -15.59
C PRO A 173 5.43 -8.73 -14.73
N TYR A 174 4.63 -9.61 -15.31
CA TYR A 174 4.19 -10.83 -14.62
C TYR A 174 5.36 -11.75 -14.24
N THR A 175 6.56 -11.49 -14.73
CA THR A 175 7.80 -12.21 -14.41
C THR A 175 8.59 -11.59 -13.26
N ASP A 176 8.12 -10.49 -12.64
CA ASP A 176 8.86 -9.76 -11.58
C ASP A 176 9.12 -10.65 -10.34
N ASN A 177 8.07 -11.25 -9.80
CA ASN A 177 8.15 -12.18 -8.67
C ASN A 177 6.88 -13.04 -8.56
N PHE A 178 6.91 -14.01 -7.65
CA PHE A 178 5.84 -14.98 -7.43
C PHE A 178 4.46 -14.33 -7.21
N PHE A 179 4.35 -13.34 -6.32
CA PHE A 179 3.07 -12.68 -6.01
C PHE A 179 2.64 -11.69 -7.09
N ALA A 180 3.58 -11.09 -7.83
CA ALA A 180 3.27 -10.29 -9.00
C ALA A 180 2.74 -11.15 -10.16
N ALA A 181 3.26 -12.36 -10.34
CA ALA A 181 2.73 -13.33 -11.31
C ALA A 181 1.32 -13.78 -10.92
N LEU A 182 1.09 -14.13 -9.64
CA LEU A 182 -0.23 -14.47 -9.12
C LEU A 182 -1.22 -13.32 -9.32
N ASN A 183 -0.88 -12.10 -8.85
CA ASN A 183 -1.71 -10.93 -9.07
C ASN A 183 -2.04 -10.73 -10.54
N SER A 184 -1.04 -10.81 -11.42
CA SER A 184 -1.21 -10.64 -12.86
C SER A 184 -2.22 -11.62 -13.46
N ALA A 185 -2.30 -12.84 -12.92
CA ALA A 185 -3.27 -13.84 -13.36
C ALA A 185 -4.70 -13.55 -12.89
N VAL A 186 -4.87 -13.06 -11.64
CA VAL A 186 -6.17 -13.04 -10.96
C VAL A 186 -6.65 -11.67 -10.49
N PHE A 187 -5.90 -10.57 -10.68
CA PHE A 187 -6.34 -9.27 -10.19
C PHE A 187 -7.76 -8.96 -10.68
N SER A 188 -8.58 -8.44 -9.78
CA SER A 188 -9.99 -8.24 -10.06
C SER A 188 -10.33 -6.77 -10.32
N ASP A 189 -9.76 -5.86 -9.56
CA ASP A 189 -9.88 -4.43 -9.80
C ASP A 189 -8.67 -3.67 -9.22
N GLY A 190 -8.78 -2.37 -9.12
CA GLY A 190 -7.79 -1.45 -8.64
C GLY A 190 -8.01 -0.07 -9.27
N SER A 191 -7.00 0.77 -9.23
CA SER A 191 -7.13 2.13 -9.76
C SER A 191 -6.31 2.34 -11.01
N PHE A 192 -6.91 3.07 -11.94
CA PHE A 192 -6.23 3.62 -13.10
C PHE A 192 -6.20 5.14 -13.03
N CYS A 193 -5.01 5.71 -13.21
CA CYS A 193 -4.84 7.15 -13.20
C CYS A 193 -3.89 7.59 -14.32
N TYR A 194 -4.34 8.55 -15.15
CA TYR A 194 -3.52 9.20 -16.15
C TYR A 194 -3.61 10.72 -16.01
N ILE A 195 -2.46 11.36 -15.81
CA ILE A 195 -2.35 12.81 -15.71
C ILE A 195 -1.70 13.33 -16.98
N PRO A 196 -2.42 14.14 -17.80
CA PRO A 196 -1.91 14.65 -19.06
C PRO A 196 -0.71 15.57 -18.90
N LYS A 197 0.02 15.76 -20.01
CA LYS A 197 1.18 16.66 -20.11
C LYS A 197 0.88 18.05 -19.54
N GLY A 198 1.75 18.51 -18.63
CA GLY A 198 1.71 19.84 -18.03
C GLY A 198 0.59 20.05 -17.02
N VAL A 199 -0.25 19.05 -16.74
CA VAL A 199 -1.36 19.16 -15.80
C VAL A 199 -0.88 18.89 -14.38
N ARG A 200 -1.18 19.83 -13.48
CA ARG A 200 -1.14 19.61 -12.04
C ARG A 200 -2.52 19.14 -11.60
N CYS A 201 -2.63 17.91 -11.11
CA CYS A 201 -3.92 17.38 -10.64
C CYS A 201 -4.55 18.35 -9.63
N PRO A 202 -5.80 18.80 -9.84
CA PRO A 202 -6.40 19.88 -9.06
C PRO A 202 -6.80 19.45 -7.64
N MET A 203 -6.74 18.17 -7.34
CA MET A 203 -7.12 17.62 -6.03
C MET A 203 -6.29 16.37 -5.72
N GLU A 204 -6.27 15.98 -4.45
CA GLU A 204 -5.74 14.68 -4.02
C GLU A 204 -6.63 13.58 -4.61
N LEU A 205 -5.99 12.49 -5.06
CA LEU A 205 -6.69 11.27 -5.46
C LEU A 205 -6.55 10.23 -4.36
N SER A 206 -7.60 9.47 -4.09
CA SER A 206 -7.56 8.43 -3.07
C SER A 206 -8.29 7.18 -3.53
N THR A 207 -7.74 6.01 -3.24
CA THR A 207 -8.47 4.74 -3.34
C THR A 207 -8.51 4.06 -1.99
N TYR A 208 -9.69 3.55 -1.67
CA TYR A 208 -9.91 2.85 -0.42
C TYR A 208 -10.37 1.42 -0.68
N PHE A 209 -9.56 0.45 -0.25
CA PHE A 209 -9.83 -0.98 -0.41
C PHE A 209 -10.42 -1.58 0.86
N ARG A 210 -11.52 -2.31 0.70
CA ARG A 210 -12.18 -3.05 1.77
C ARG A 210 -12.34 -4.51 1.41
N ILE A 211 -11.64 -5.40 2.09
CA ILE A 211 -11.96 -6.83 2.08
C ILE A 211 -13.19 -7.05 2.97
N ASN A 212 -14.15 -7.84 2.54
CA ASN A 212 -15.34 -8.16 3.34
C ASN A 212 -15.67 -9.66 3.33
N ALA A 213 -15.60 -10.32 2.18
CA ALA A 213 -15.96 -11.72 2.03
C ALA A 213 -14.98 -12.67 2.75
N ALA A 214 -15.50 -13.77 3.33
CA ALA A 214 -14.70 -14.81 3.94
C ALA A 214 -13.96 -15.67 2.89
N ASN A 215 -12.80 -16.23 3.24
CA ASN A 215 -11.99 -17.12 2.40
C ASN A 215 -11.61 -16.51 1.04
N THR A 216 -11.73 -15.19 0.88
CA THR A 216 -11.35 -14.49 -0.36
C THR A 216 -9.97 -13.86 -0.21
N GLY A 217 -9.15 -13.97 -1.27
CA GLY A 217 -7.98 -13.13 -1.44
C GLY A 217 -8.37 -11.76 -2.03
N GLN A 218 -7.56 -10.76 -1.75
CA GLN A 218 -7.64 -9.44 -2.37
C GLN A 218 -6.47 -9.27 -3.33
N PHE A 219 -6.79 -9.02 -4.60
CA PHE A 219 -5.79 -8.93 -5.68
C PHE A 219 -6.06 -7.68 -6.50
N GLU A 220 -5.62 -6.53 -6.01
CA GLU A 220 -5.76 -5.27 -6.74
C GLU A 220 -4.53 -4.92 -7.55
N ARG A 221 -4.76 -4.16 -8.63
CA ARG A 221 -3.69 -3.61 -9.48
C ARG A 221 -3.93 -2.14 -9.76
N THR A 222 -2.98 -1.32 -9.34
CA THR A 222 -2.99 0.13 -9.57
C THR A 222 -1.98 0.49 -10.64
N LEU A 223 -2.41 1.25 -11.64
CA LEU A 223 -1.55 1.79 -12.70
C LEU A 223 -1.71 3.32 -12.78
N LEU A 224 -0.64 4.04 -12.48
CA LEU A 224 -0.63 5.50 -12.45
C LEU A 224 0.45 6.05 -13.38
N ILE A 225 0.05 6.87 -14.33
CA ILE A 225 0.92 7.49 -15.32
C ILE A 225 0.85 9.02 -15.17
N ALA A 226 1.99 9.66 -14.95
CA ALA A 226 2.14 11.10 -15.01
C ALA A 226 2.95 11.47 -16.26
N ASP A 227 2.30 12.15 -17.21
CA ASP A 227 2.94 12.57 -18.46
C ASP A 227 3.87 13.77 -18.22
N GLU A 228 4.58 14.23 -19.25
CA GLU A 228 5.59 15.29 -19.18
C GLU A 228 5.11 16.50 -18.36
N GLY A 229 5.86 16.87 -17.31
CA GLY A 229 5.57 18.02 -16.44
C GLY A 229 4.32 17.88 -15.57
N ALA A 230 3.69 16.71 -15.54
CA ALA A 230 2.50 16.45 -14.74
C ALA A 230 2.82 16.29 -13.24
N TYR A 231 1.82 16.56 -12.39
CA TYR A 231 1.91 16.35 -10.94
C TYR A 231 0.65 15.66 -10.42
N VAL A 232 0.83 14.67 -9.57
CA VAL A 232 -0.25 14.02 -8.83
C VAL A 232 0.18 13.64 -7.44
N SER A 233 -0.74 13.80 -6.48
CA SER A 233 -0.67 13.20 -5.15
C SER A 233 -1.80 12.17 -5.03
N TYR A 234 -1.43 10.96 -4.64
CA TYR A 234 -2.32 9.81 -4.57
C TYR A 234 -2.18 9.11 -3.23
N LEU A 235 -3.30 8.72 -2.66
CA LEU A 235 -3.36 7.98 -1.41
C LEU A 235 -4.06 6.64 -1.57
N GLU A 236 -3.53 5.62 -0.92
CA GLU A 236 -4.12 4.30 -0.79
C GLU A 236 -4.44 4.01 0.67
N GLY A 237 -5.69 3.69 0.97
CA GLY A 237 -6.15 3.22 2.28
C GLY A 237 -6.70 1.80 2.18
N CYS A 238 -6.44 0.96 3.19
CA CYS A 238 -6.85 -0.44 3.17
C CYS A 238 -7.33 -0.91 4.54
N THR A 239 -8.43 -1.69 4.55
CA THR A 239 -8.95 -2.34 5.78
C THR A 239 -9.55 -3.72 5.51
N ALA A 240 -9.63 -4.54 6.56
CA ALA A 240 -10.30 -5.85 6.55
C ALA A 240 -11.09 -6.07 7.84
N PRO A 241 -12.14 -6.95 7.85
CA PRO A 241 -12.86 -7.33 9.06
C PRO A 241 -12.01 -8.24 9.96
N ILE A 242 -12.44 -8.40 11.20
CA ILE A 242 -11.91 -9.41 12.13
C ILE A 242 -12.37 -10.79 11.66
N ARG A 243 -11.42 -11.68 11.41
CA ARG A 243 -11.70 -13.08 11.05
C ARG A 243 -10.66 -14.02 11.66
N ASP A 244 -11.10 -15.23 11.98
CA ASP A 244 -10.23 -16.30 12.53
C ASP A 244 -9.33 -16.96 11.48
N GLU A 245 -9.61 -16.74 10.20
CA GLU A 245 -8.83 -17.21 9.07
C GLU A 245 -7.81 -16.19 8.60
N ASN A 246 -6.70 -16.66 8.03
CA ASN A 246 -5.77 -15.79 7.33
C ASN A 246 -6.28 -15.52 5.90
N GLN A 247 -6.22 -14.27 5.48
CA GLN A 247 -6.59 -13.87 4.12
C GLN A 247 -5.38 -13.28 3.39
N LEU A 248 -5.22 -13.70 2.14
CA LEU A 248 -4.13 -13.24 1.28
C LEU A 248 -4.50 -11.91 0.60
N HIS A 249 -3.68 -10.91 0.82
CA HIS A 249 -3.67 -9.68 0.05
C HIS A 249 -2.40 -9.62 -0.80
N ALA A 250 -2.54 -9.72 -2.11
CA ALA A 250 -1.41 -9.64 -3.04
C ALA A 250 -1.67 -8.57 -4.10
N ALA A 251 -1.20 -7.36 -3.84
CA ALA A 251 -1.41 -6.19 -4.71
C ALA A 251 -0.20 -5.86 -5.57
N VAL A 252 -0.46 -5.20 -6.69
CA VAL A 252 0.58 -4.64 -7.56
C VAL A 252 0.29 -3.17 -7.84
N VAL A 253 1.34 -2.33 -7.71
CA VAL A 253 1.29 -0.91 -8.07
C VAL A 253 2.41 -0.60 -9.06
N GLU A 254 2.03 0.01 -10.18
CA GLU A 254 2.95 0.49 -11.22
C GLU A 254 2.83 2.01 -11.35
N LEU A 255 3.94 2.73 -11.15
CA LEU A 255 4.01 4.18 -11.37
C LEU A 255 4.98 4.49 -12.49
N ILE A 256 4.57 5.41 -13.38
CA ILE A 256 5.40 5.89 -14.50
C ILE A 256 5.41 7.41 -14.50
N ALA A 257 6.58 8.00 -14.31
CA ALA A 257 6.80 9.44 -14.39
C ALA A 257 7.64 9.78 -15.62
N HIS A 258 7.06 10.52 -16.56
CA HIS A 258 7.75 11.04 -17.74
C HIS A 258 8.56 12.30 -17.43
N ASP A 259 9.13 13.00 -18.41
CA ASP A 259 10.00 14.15 -18.22
C ASP A 259 9.42 15.18 -17.26
N ARG A 260 10.16 15.54 -16.20
CA ARG A 260 9.77 16.52 -15.17
C ARG A 260 8.44 16.21 -14.45
N ALA A 261 7.87 15.03 -14.67
CA ALA A 261 6.67 14.62 -13.96
C ALA A 261 6.96 14.26 -12.50
N GLN A 262 5.98 14.45 -11.63
CA GLN A 262 6.11 14.16 -10.20
C GLN A 262 4.90 13.35 -9.72
N ILE A 263 5.18 12.23 -9.06
CA ILE A 263 4.18 11.39 -8.42
C ILE A 263 4.50 11.29 -6.94
N LYS A 264 3.55 11.68 -6.09
CA LYS A 264 3.57 11.43 -4.67
C LYS A 264 2.55 10.33 -4.37
N TYR A 265 3.01 9.18 -3.90
CA TYR A 265 2.16 8.04 -3.59
C TYR A 265 2.25 7.71 -2.11
N SER A 266 1.14 7.88 -1.41
CA SER A 266 1.04 7.63 0.01
C SER A 266 0.18 6.39 0.28
N THR A 267 0.54 5.60 1.29
CA THR A 267 -0.23 4.45 1.75
C THR A 267 -0.40 4.53 3.27
N VAL A 268 -1.63 4.40 3.73
CA VAL A 268 -1.94 4.17 5.14
C VAL A 268 -2.72 2.87 5.22
N GLN A 269 -2.08 1.82 5.77
CA GLN A 269 -2.68 0.49 5.87
C GLN A 269 -3.08 0.19 7.31
N ASN A 270 -4.31 -0.28 7.45
CA ASN A 270 -4.90 -0.68 8.72
C ASN A 270 -5.60 -2.04 8.56
N TRP A 271 -4.80 -3.06 8.27
CA TRP A 271 -5.28 -4.42 8.15
C TRP A 271 -5.54 -5.06 9.51
N TYR A 272 -6.43 -6.04 9.58
CA TYR A 272 -6.59 -6.85 10.77
C TYR A 272 -5.31 -7.67 11.06
N PRO A 273 -4.69 -7.52 12.24
CA PRO A 273 -3.40 -8.14 12.54
C PRO A 273 -3.48 -9.61 12.98
N GLY A 274 -4.66 -10.17 13.16
CA GLY A 274 -4.90 -11.38 13.95
C GLY A 274 -5.15 -11.06 15.43
N ASP A 275 -5.51 -12.09 16.19
CA ASP A 275 -5.72 -11.97 17.63
C ASP A 275 -4.37 -11.97 18.41
N LYS A 276 -4.44 -11.80 19.72
CA LYS A 276 -3.24 -11.80 20.60
C LYS A 276 -2.43 -13.10 20.55
N ASP A 277 -3.06 -14.21 20.15
CA ASP A 277 -2.42 -15.52 20.03
C ASP A 277 -1.85 -15.76 18.63
N GLY A 278 -2.07 -14.81 17.70
CA GLY A 278 -1.59 -14.84 16.32
C GLY A 278 -2.51 -15.62 15.37
N LYS A 279 -3.79 -15.82 15.74
CA LYS A 279 -4.77 -16.49 14.90
C LYS A 279 -5.47 -15.48 13.98
N GLY A 280 -5.65 -15.83 12.71
CA GLY A 280 -6.24 -14.95 11.71
C GLY A 280 -5.28 -13.85 11.23
N GLY A 281 -5.85 -12.80 10.66
CA GLY A 281 -5.12 -11.64 10.16
C GLY A 281 -4.71 -11.74 8.69
N ILE A 282 -4.30 -10.62 8.15
CA ILE A 282 -3.98 -10.48 6.72
C ILE A 282 -2.51 -10.83 6.44
N TYR A 283 -2.28 -11.62 5.39
CA TYR A 283 -0.99 -11.79 4.75
C TYR A 283 -0.88 -10.76 3.62
N ASN A 284 -0.11 -9.71 3.87
CA ASN A 284 -0.03 -8.52 3.05
C ASN A 284 1.25 -8.54 2.19
N PHE A 285 1.16 -9.11 0.98
CA PHE A 285 2.28 -9.27 0.05
C PHE A 285 2.12 -8.34 -1.14
N VAL A 286 2.85 -7.21 -1.14
CA VAL A 286 2.63 -6.13 -2.10
C VAL A 286 3.87 -5.84 -2.93
N THR A 287 3.70 -5.78 -4.24
CA THR A 287 4.73 -5.38 -5.20
C THR A 287 4.45 -3.98 -5.73
N LYS A 288 5.25 -3.00 -5.31
CA LYS A 288 5.15 -1.60 -5.79
C LYS A 288 6.42 -1.22 -6.53
N ARG A 289 6.29 -0.72 -7.77
CA ARG A 289 7.43 -0.26 -8.58
C ARG A 289 7.11 1.08 -9.19
N GLY A 290 8.06 2.01 -9.08
CA GLY A 290 8.00 3.31 -9.72
C GLY A 290 9.14 3.46 -10.72
N LYS A 291 8.84 3.92 -11.92
CA LYS A 291 9.80 4.21 -12.97
C LYS A 291 9.85 5.70 -13.25
N CYS A 292 10.93 6.35 -12.84
CA CYS A 292 11.29 7.69 -13.28
C CYS A 292 11.87 7.59 -14.69
N ALA A 293 10.96 7.48 -15.69
CA ALA A 293 11.33 7.22 -17.08
C ALA A 293 11.94 8.44 -17.76
N GLY A 294 11.50 9.63 -17.38
CA GLY A 294 11.91 10.89 -17.99
C GLY A 294 12.96 11.67 -17.18
N ALA A 295 13.65 12.59 -17.83
CA ALA A 295 14.62 13.46 -17.20
C ALA A 295 13.96 14.40 -16.18
N GLY A 296 14.61 14.60 -15.02
CA GLY A 296 14.10 15.45 -13.94
C GLY A 296 12.78 14.96 -13.30
N SER A 297 12.36 13.73 -13.58
CA SER A 297 11.15 13.16 -12.98
C SER A 297 11.36 12.75 -11.51
N LYS A 298 10.26 12.68 -10.75
CA LYS A 298 10.32 12.36 -9.33
C LYS A 298 9.20 11.41 -8.92
N ILE A 299 9.54 10.39 -8.15
CA ILE A 299 8.57 9.53 -7.45
C ILE A 299 8.90 9.53 -5.97
N SER A 300 7.89 9.85 -5.14
CA SER A 300 7.99 9.81 -3.69
C SER A 300 6.98 8.80 -3.13
N TRP A 301 7.48 7.80 -2.42
CA TRP A 301 6.69 6.84 -1.67
C TRP A 301 6.63 7.24 -0.21
N THR A 302 5.44 7.36 0.35
CA THR A 302 5.25 7.50 1.79
C THR A 302 4.35 6.39 2.27
N GLN A 303 4.75 5.61 3.26
CA GLN A 303 3.91 4.52 3.75
C GLN A 303 3.91 4.41 5.27
N VAL A 304 2.72 4.12 5.80
CA VAL A 304 2.49 3.76 7.20
C VAL A 304 1.83 2.39 7.21
N GLU A 305 2.59 1.41 7.67
CA GLU A 305 2.18 0.01 7.75
C GLU A 305 1.83 -0.32 9.19
N THR A 306 0.54 -0.48 9.45
CA THR A 306 0.03 -0.95 10.73
C THR A 306 -0.89 -2.14 10.49
N GLY A 307 -1.00 -3.02 11.45
CA GLY A 307 -1.81 -4.23 11.28
C GLY A 307 -1.09 -5.28 10.43
N SER A 308 -1.87 -6.18 9.78
CA SER A 308 -1.42 -7.40 9.12
C SER A 308 -0.73 -8.40 10.06
N ALA A 309 -1.02 -9.68 9.91
CA ALA A 309 -0.26 -10.73 10.60
C ALA A 309 1.16 -10.83 10.03
N ILE A 310 1.25 -10.79 8.71
CA ILE A 310 2.50 -10.81 7.95
C ILE A 310 2.49 -9.65 6.94
N THR A 311 3.53 -8.84 6.94
CA THR A 311 3.75 -7.81 5.90
C THR A 311 5.04 -8.11 5.14
N TRP A 312 4.93 -8.14 3.81
CA TRP A 312 6.07 -8.32 2.90
C TRP A 312 5.93 -7.34 1.73
N LYS A 313 6.70 -6.23 1.79
CA LYS A 313 6.48 -5.10 0.89
C LYS A 313 7.73 -4.27 0.65
N TYR A 314 8.13 -4.15 -0.62
CA TYR A 314 9.30 -3.38 -1.03
C TYR A 314 8.99 -2.47 -2.21
N PRO A 315 8.48 -1.24 -2.00
CA PRO A 315 8.41 -0.24 -3.06
C PRO A 315 9.77 0.01 -3.69
N SER A 316 9.80 0.30 -4.98
CA SER A 316 11.06 0.61 -5.65
C SER A 316 10.96 1.83 -6.55
N CYS A 317 12.09 2.52 -6.74
CA CYS A 317 12.26 3.55 -7.77
C CYS A 317 13.36 3.12 -8.75
N ILE A 318 13.03 3.06 -10.03
CA ILE A 318 13.97 2.89 -11.14
C ILE A 318 14.24 4.29 -11.71
N LEU A 319 15.40 4.85 -11.39
CA LEU A 319 15.81 6.20 -11.76
C LEU A 319 16.51 6.15 -13.13
N GLN A 320 15.69 6.09 -14.19
CA GLN A 320 16.17 5.90 -15.55
C GLN A 320 16.51 7.22 -16.23
N GLY A 321 15.69 8.26 -16.05
CA GLY A 321 15.94 9.59 -16.61
C GLY A 321 17.07 10.30 -15.88
N ASP A 322 17.86 11.10 -16.58
CA ASP A 322 18.89 11.96 -15.98
C ASP A 322 18.23 12.95 -15.01
N ASP A 323 18.93 13.34 -13.95
CA ASP A 323 18.45 14.25 -12.90
C ASP A 323 17.17 13.76 -12.18
N SER A 324 16.77 12.51 -12.35
CA SER A 324 15.57 11.98 -11.68
C SER A 324 15.79 11.70 -10.20
N ALA A 325 14.68 11.74 -9.43
CA ALA A 325 14.73 11.57 -7.98
C ALA A 325 13.72 10.51 -7.49
N GLY A 326 14.16 9.69 -6.53
CA GLY A 326 13.34 8.73 -5.83
C GLY A 326 13.37 8.95 -4.32
N GLU A 327 12.21 8.94 -3.69
CA GLU A 327 12.12 9.10 -2.23
C GLU A 327 11.31 7.95 -1.63
N PHE A 328 11.70 7.55 -0.43
CA PHE A 328 10.99 6.56 0.36
C PHE A 328 10.97 6.95 1.82
N TYR A 329 9.78 7.20 2.34
CA TYR A 329 9.52 7.51 3.73
C TYR A 329 8.59 6.43 4.29
N SER A 330 8.98 5.75 5.37
CA SER A 330 8.17 4.67 5.90
C SER A 330 8.16 4.60 7.42
N VAL A 331 6.99 4.21 7.95
CA VAL A 331 6.82 3.71 9.31
C VAL A 331 6.24 2.30 9.20
N ALA A 332 6.87 1.33 9.85
CA ALA A 332 6.35 -0.02 9.98
C ALA A 332 6.24 -0.39 11.46
N VAL A 333 5.04 -0.81 11.89
CA VAL A 333 4.76 -1.16 13.28
C VAL A 333 4.40 -2.63 13.38
N THR A 334 5.06 -3.33 14.29
CA THR A 334 4.72 -4.71 14.65
C THR A 334 4.47 -4.81 16.15
N ASN A 335 3.38 -5.45 16.54
CA ASN A 335 3.06 -5.75 17.93
C ASN A 335 2.60 -7.21 18.04
N ASN A 336 2.41 -7.72 19.26
CA ASN A 336 2.01 -9.09 19.52
C ASN A 336 2.89 -10.09 18.73
N ARG A 337 2.31 -10.83 17.78
CA ARG A 337 3.02 -11.83 16.94
C ARG A 337 3.18 -11.41 15.48
N GLN A 338 2.94 -10.14 15.18
CA GLN A 338 3.08 -9.61 13.83
C GLN A 338 4.52 -9.69 13.33
N GLN A 339 4.69 -9.94 12.05
CA GLN A 339 5.99 -9.97 11.39
C GLN A 339 5.95 -9.07 10.15
N ALA A 340 6.95 -8.23 10.00
CA ALA A 340 7.10 -7.37 8.83
C ALA A 340 8.51 -7.49 8.26
N ASP A 341 8.62 -7.78 6.97
CA ASP A 341 9.85 -7.60 6.19
C ASP A 341 9.54 -6.56 5.11
N THR A 342 9.92 -5.32 5.40
CA THR A 342 9.62 -4.15 4.57
C THR A 342 10.90 -3.45 4.13
N GLY A 343 10.77 -2.48 3.28
CA GLY A 343 11.90 -1.68 2.83
C GLY A 343 11.72 -1.15 1.42
N THR A 344 12.84 -0.90 0.73
CA THR A 344 12.80 -0.28 -0.58
C THR A 344 13.95 -0.70 -1.48
N LYS A 345 13.81 -0.41 -2.78
CA LYS A 345 14.88 -0.58 -3.77
C LYS A 345 15.03 0.71 -4.56
N MET A 346 16.23 1.31 -4.55
CA MET A 346 16.58 2.47 -5.37
C MET A 346 17.62 2.06 -6.41
N ILE A 347 17.25 2.15 -7.69
CA ILE A 347 18.06 1.68 -8.81
C ILE A 347 18.40 2.88 -9.70
N HIS A 348 19.65 3.35 -9.62
CA HIS A 348 20.15 4.47 -10.37
C HIS A 348 20.72 4.02 -11.73
N ILE A 349 20.16 4.53 -12.82
CA ILE A 349 20.56 4.24 -14.21
C ILE A 349 21.01 5.53 -14.90
N GLY A 350 20.23 6.60 -14.79
CA GLY A 350 20.52 7.91 -15.35
C GLY A 350 21.59 8.67 -14.58
N LYS A 351 22.11 9.75 -15.15
CA LYS A 351 23.11 10.63 -14.55
C LYS A 351 22.49 11.58 -13.54
N ASN A 352 23.28 12.02 -12.54
CA ASN A 352 22.90 12.97 -11.48
C ASN A 352 21.63 12.57 -10.73
N THR A 353 21.29 11.30 -10.73
CA THR A 353 20.09 10.79 -10.06
C THR A 353 20.24 10.84 -8.56
N ARG A 354 19.13 11.04 -7.82
CA ARG A 354 19.13 11.16 -6.36
C ARG A 354 18.11 10.23 -5.74
N SER A 355 18.48 9.65 -4.61
CA SER A 355 17.51 8.91 -3.78
C SER A 355 17.66 9.22 -2.31
N THR A 356 16.52 9.27 -1.61
CA THR A 356 16.44 9.45 -0.17
C THR A 356 15.59 8.33 0.42
N ILE A 357 16.08 7.71 1.48
CA ILE A 357 15.40 6.65 2.21
C ILE A 357 15.37 7.01 3.69
N ILE A 358 14.17 7.17 4.26
CA ILE A 358 13.94 7.35 5.70
C ILE A 358 12.96 6.27 6.15
N SER A 359 13.46 5.29 6.90
CA SER A 359 12.64 4.16 7.36
C SER A 359 12.67 4.08 8.89
N LYS A 360 11.49 4.06 9.50
CA LYS A 360 11.30 3.95 10.94
C LYS A 360 10.56 2.62 11.23
N GLY A 361 11.22 1.71 11.92
CA GLY A 361 10.66 0.44 12.38
C GLY A 361 10.31 0.50 13.87
N ILE A 362 9.13 0.04 14.26
CA ILE A 362 8.72 -0.06 15.65
C ILE A 362 8.29 -1.49 15.93
N SER A 363 8.90 -2.09 16.97
CA SER A 363 8.56 -3.44 17.41
C SER A 363 8.15 -3.43 18.86
N ALA A 364 7.02 -4.06 19.17
CA ALA A 364 6.49 -4.21 20.52
C ALA A 364 6.04 -5.66 20.76
N GLY A 365 5.80 -6.03 22.01
CA GLY A 365 5.37 -7.37 22.40
C GLY A 365 6.35 -8.44 21.90
N ARG A 366 5.90 -9.32 20.99
CA ARG A 366 6.71 -10.32 20.30
C ARG A 366 6.86 -10.01 18.80
N GLY A 367 6.52 -8.77 18.39
CA GLY A 367 6.60 -8.32 17.01
C GLY A 367 8.02 -8.38 16.45
N GLN A 368 8.14 -8.75 15.18
CA GLN A 368 9.40 -8.82 14.46
C GLN A 368 9.36 -7.87 13.28
N ASN A 369 10.26 -6.89 13.25
CA ASN A 369 10.32 -5.90 12.19
C ASN A 369 11.66 -5.99 11.46
N THR A 370 11.60 -6.16 10.17
CA THR A 370 12.79 -6.22 9.31
C THR A 370 12.73 -5.09 8.29
N TYR A 371 13.80 -4.31 8.24
CA TYR A 371 14.06 -3.41 7.12
C TYR A 371 15.03 -4.06 6.13
N ARG A 372 14.68 -4.05 4.85
CA ARG A 372 15.53 -4.53 3.76
C ARG A 372 15.67 -3.47 2.69
N GLY A 373 16.87 -2.91 2.55
CA GLY A 373 17.16 -1.83 1.60
C GLY A 373 18.10 -2.27 0.49
N LEU A 374 17.75 -2.01 -0.76
CA LEU A 374 18.65 -2.18 -1.90
C LEU A 374 18.91 -0.83 -2.53
N VAL A 375 20.17 -0.44 -2.64
CA VAL A 375 20.61 0.70 -3.45
C VAL A 375 21.61 0.19 -4.47
N ARG A 376 21.24 0.30 -5.75
CA ARG A 376 22.12 -0.03 -6.86
C ARG A 376 22.43 1.21 -7.68
N ILE A 377 23.70 1.54 -7.85
CA ILE A 377 24.19 2.61 -8.71
C ILE A 377 24.92 1.99 -9.88
N GLY A 378 24.30 2.06 -11.06
CA GLY A 378 24.84 1.45 -12.29
C GLY A 378 26.06 2.17 -12.82
N LYS A 379 26.83 1.51 -13.70
CA LYS A 379 28.08 2.03 -14.29
C LYS A 379 27.93 3.38 -15.02
N ALA A 380 26.75 3.64 -15.62
CA ALA A 380 26.47 4.85 -16.38
C ALA A 380 25.88 6.00 -15.54
N ALA A 381 25.58 5.75 -14.25
CA ALA A 381 24.92 6.70 -13.35
C ALA A 381 25.92 7.70 -12.74
N ASP A 382 26.59 8.51 -13.58
CA ASP A 382 27.54 9.50 -13.14
C ASP A 382 26.87 10.53 -12.21
N GLY A 383 27.55 10.90 -11.11
CA GLY A 383 27.09 11.90 -10.16
C GLY A 383 25.85 11.46 -9.32
N ALA A 384 25.50 10.18 -9.34
CA ALA A 384 24.41 9.66 -8.54
C ALA A 384 24.65 9.82 -7.05
N ARG A 385 23.58 10.11 -6.27
CA ARG A 385 23.65 10.27 -4.82
C ARG A 385 22.53 9.50 -4.14
N ASN A 386 22.87 8.84 -3.02
CA ASN A 386 21.90 8.23 -2.12
C ASN A 386 22.16 8.67 -0.68
N TYR A 387 21.06 8.93 0.04
CA TYR A 387 21.05 9.01 1.49
C TYR A 387 20.04 8.00 2.02
N SER A 388 20.45 7.15 2.96
CA SER A 388 19.61 6.13 3.60
C SER A 388 19.74 6.20 5.11
N GLN A 389 18.61 6.32 5.80
CA GLN A 389 18.51 6.26 7.26
C GLN A 389 17.47 5.22 7.65
N CYS A 390 17.87 4.26 8.49
CA CYS A 390 17.03 3.15 8.95
C CYS A 390 17.08 3.08 10.47
N ASP A 391 16.04 3.54 11.14
CA ASP A 391 15.98 3.56 12.59
C ASP A 391 14.95 2.57 13.10
N SER A 392 15.31 1.85 14.17
CA SER A 392 14.43 0.90 14.85
C SER A 392 14.22 1.29 16.31
N LEU A 393 12.98 1.20 16.77
CA LEU A 393 12.59 1.43 18.16
C LEU A 393 11.98 0.17 18.74
N LEU A 394 12.52 -0.32 19.85
CA LEU A 394 12.05 -1.49 20.56
C LEU A 394 11.27 -1.11 21.82
N ILE A 395 10.13 -1.76 22.04
CA ILE A 395 9.25 -1.59 23.19
C ILE A 395 9.07 -2.94 23.86
N GLY A 396 9.73 -3.16 24.99
CA GLY A 396 9.75 -4.45 25.68
C GLY A 396 10.97 -5.32 25.33
N ASP A 397 10.95 -6.59 25.76
CA ASP A 397 12.12 -7.49 25.75
C ASP A 397 12.02 -8.64 24.73
N GLU A 398 10.80 -8.96 24.25
CA GLU A 398 10.56 -10.13 23.39
C GLU A 398 10.43 -9.76 21.90
N CYS A 399 10.43 -8.47 21.56
CA CYS A 399 10.36 -8.00 20.18
C CYS A 399 11.74 -7.92 19.52
N GLY A 400 11.75 -7.89 18.18
CA GLY A 400 12.99 -7.86 17.41
C GLY A 400 12.98 -6.83 16.27
N ALA A 401 14.17 -6.32 15.95
CA ALA A 401 14.43 -5.48 14.79
C ALA A 401 15.64 -6.02 14.02
N HIS A 402 15.49 -6.09 12.69
CA HIS A 402 16.50 -6.63 11.80
C HIS A 402 16.73 -5.67 10.63
N THR A 403 17.97 -5.52 10.19
CA THR A 403 18.32 -4.63 9.07
C THR A 403 19.22 -5.35 8.09
N PHE A 404 18.80 -5.41 6.83
CA PHE A 404 19.51 -6.06 5.73
C PHE A 404 19.78 -5.06 4.60
N PRO A 405 20.83 -4.24 4.68
CA PRO A 405 21.22 -3.35 3.60
C PRO A 405 21.94 -4.13 2.50
N TYR A 406 21.60 -3.82 1.25
CA TYR A 406 22.32 -4.28 0.08
C TYR A 406 22.72 -3.08 -0.78
N ILE A 407 24.03 -2.82 -0.85
CA ILE A 407 24.58 -1.64 -1.52
C ILE A 407 25.52 -2.11 -2.64
N ASP A 408 25.15 -1.80 -3.90
CA ASP A 408 25.92 -2.13 -5.09
C ASP A 408 26.25 -0.86 -5.87
N VAL A 409 27.45 -0.33 -5.67
CA VAL A 409 27.93 0.90 -6.32
C VAL A 409 28.96 0.56 -7.38
N GLN A 410 28.62 0.78 -8.65
CA GLN A 410 29.46 0.46 -9.80
C GLN A 410 30.04 1.71 -10.51
N ASN A 411 29.86 2.90 -9.93
CA ASN A 411 30.35 4.17 -10.47
C ASN A 411 31.15 4.94 -9.45
N SER A 412 32.36 5.35 -9.79
CA SER A 412 33.33 6.02 -8.88
C SER A 412 32.95 7.47 -8.55
N THR A 413 32.05 8.11 -9.29
CA THR A 413 31.57 9.47 -9.03
C THR A 413 30.36 9.50 -8.10
N ALA A 414 29.83 8.32 -7.72
CA ALA A 414 28.68 8.19 -6.86
C ALA A 414 28.99 8.58 -5.41
N GLN A 415 27.99 9.11 -4.72
CA GLN A 415 28.02 9.38 -3.29
C GLN A 415 26.95 8.56 -2.59
N MET A 416 27.35 7.76 -1.60
CA MET A 416 26.49 6.87 -0.86
C MET A 416 26.63 7.08 0.63
N GLU A 417 25.52 7.39 1.29
CA GLU A 417 25.44 7.53 2.74
C GLU A 417 24.41 6.55 3.29
N HIS A 418 24.77 5.80 4.33
CA HIS A 418 23.88 4.86 4.99
C HIS A 418 24.08 4.90 6.51
N GLU A 419 22.99 5.16 7.22
CA GLU A 419 22.91 5.14 8.67
C GLU A 419 21.87 4.12 9.14
N ALA A 420 22.17 3.41 10.22
CA ALA A 420 21.22 2.52 10.86
C ALA A 420 21.35 2.61 12.38
N THR A 421 20.24 2.84 13.07
CA THR A 421 20.19 2.88 14.52
C THR A 421 19.15 1.92 15.06
N THR A 422 19.43 1.37 16.25
CA THR A 422 18.43 0.62 17.02
C THR A 422 18.45 1.12 18.45
N SER A 423 17.30 1.55 18.92
CA SER A 423 17.13 2.03 20.30
C SER A 423 15.99 1.28 20.99
N LYS A 424 16.04 1.23 22.30
CA LYS A 424 14.98 0.69 23.16
C LYS A 424 14.47 1.80 24.06
N ILE A 425 13.17 1.86 24.30
CA ILE A 425 12.62 2.76 25.31
C ILE A 425 13.15 2.30 26.69
N GLY A 426 13.97 3.14 27.32
CA GLY A 426 14.59 2.84 28.60
C GLY A 426 13.65 3.13 29.79
N GLU A 427 13.83 2.39 30.89
CA GLU A 427 13.10 2.64 32.15
C GLU A 427 13.29 4.06 32.66
N ASP A 428 14.50 4.64 32.50
CA ASP A 428 14.81 6.02 32.89
C ASP A 428 13.97 7.04 32.11
N GLN A 429 13.73 6.81 30.83
CA GLN A 429 12.88 7.67 30.01
C GLN A 429 11.42 7.60 30.48
N LEU A 430 10.91 6.39 30.74
CA LEU A 430 9.54 6.21 31.25
C LEU A 430 9.44 6.82 32.66
N PHE A 431 10.39 6.59 33.54
CA PHE A 431 10.40 7.17 34.86
C PHE A 431 10.38 8.71 34.84
N TYR A 432 11.07 9.33 33.88
CA TYR A 432 11.05 10.79 33.70
C TYR A 432 9.64 11.30 33.39
N PHE A 433 8.88 10.61 32.53
CA PHE A 433 7.51 10.97 32.21
C PHE A 433 6.56 10.69 33.39
N LEU A 434 6.69 9.52 34.03
CA LEU A 434 5.89 9.14 35.20
C LEU A 434 6.07 10.12 36.36
N SER A 435 7.29 10.60 36.61
CA SER A 435 7.57 11.58 37.64
C SER A 435 6.92 12.95 37.40
N ARG A 436 6.39 13.18 36.21
CA ARG A 436 5.59 14.36 35.82
C ARG A 436 4.10 14.10 35.71
N GLY A 437 3.65 12.94 36.12
CA GLY A 437 2.26 12.55 36.13
C GLY A 437 1.72 12.12 34.75
N ILE A 438 2.61 11.84 33.79
CA ILE A 438 2.23 11.30 32.46
C ILE A 438 2.21 9.78 32.58
N GLY A 439 1.09 9.14 32.21
CA GLY A 439 0.95 7.68 32.23
C GLY A 439 1.93 6.98 31.28
N SER A 440 2.22 5.70 31.54
CA SER A 440 3.18 4.93 30.74
C SER A 440 2.78 4.83 29.25
N GLU A 441 1.49 4.62 28.95
CA GLU A 441 0.96 4.54 27.59
C GLU A 441 1.07 5.88 26.86
N ASP A 442 0.73 6.99 27.53
CA ASP A 442 0.89 8.34 26.98
C ASP A 442 2.37 8.65 26.72
N ALA A 443 3.26 8.27 27.62
CA ALA A 443 4.69 8.46 27.46
C ALA A 443 5.24 7.72 26.23
N VAL A 444 4.86 6.46 26.04
CA VAL A 444 5.24 5.67 24.86
C VAL A 444 4.66 6.29 23.60
N SER A 445 3.37 6.68 23.61
CA SER A 445 2.73 7.36 22.47
C SER A 445 3.48 8.65 22.08
N MET A 446 3.89 9.47 23.06
CA MET A 446 4.66 10.70 22.80
C MET A 446 6.04 10.40 22.18
N ILE A 447 6.75 9.38 22.70
CA ILE A 447 8.07 8.98 22.19
C ILE A 447 7.93 8.48 20.75
N VAL A 448 6.97 7.60 20.50
CA VAL A 448 6.70 7.01 19.16
C VAL A 448 6.31 8.08 18.15
N ASN A 449 5.41 8.99 18.51
CA ASN A 449 5.02 10.10 17.63
C ASN A 449 6.22 11.02 17.30
N GLY A 450 7.10 11.28 18.29
CA GLY A 450 8.34 12.01 18.07
C GLY A 450 9.29 11.29 17.10
N PHE A 451 9.44 9.98 17.26
CA PHE A 451 10.26 9.11 16.40
C PHE A 451 9.78 9.07 14.95
N CYS A 452 8.46 9.07 14.72
CA CYS A 452 7.84 9.00 13.39
C CYS A 452 7.63 10.37 12.73
N LYS A 453 7.88 11.48 13.44
CA LYS A 453 7.54 12.84 13.01
C LYS A 453 8.04 13.19 11.60
N GLU A 454 9.21 12.73 11.24
CA GLU A 454 9.84 13.00 9.93
C GLU A 454 9.03 12.41 8.78
N VAL A 455 8.56 11.17 8.95
CA VAL A 455 7.72 10.48 7.95
C VAL A 455 6.33 11.10 7.87
N PHE A 456 5.72 11.43 9.01
CA PHE A 456 4.38 12.02 9.03
C PHE A 456 4.28 13.39 8.36
N LYS A 457 5.36 14.16 8.29
CA LYS A 457 5.41 15.43 7.56
C LYS A 457 5.22 15.25 6.05
N GLU A 458 5.50 14.05 5.53
CA GLU A 458 5.34 13.73 4.12
C GLU A 458 3.91 13.31 3.76
N LEU A 459 3.06 13.04 4.74
CA LEU A 459 1.64 12.75 4.51
C LEU A 459 0.81 14.04 4.39
N PRO A 460 -0.28 14.05 3.62
CA PRO A 460 -1.33 15.05 3.75
C PRO A 460 -1.84 15.10 5.21
N MET A 461 -2.25 16.30 5.66
CA MET A 461 -2.53 16.55 7.09
C MET A 461 -3.60 15.60 7.66
N GLU A 462 -4.66 15.35 6.93
CA GLU A 462 -5.74 14.45 7.36
C GLU A 462 -5.23 13.03 7.61
N PHE A 463 -4.37 12.54 6.73
CA PHE A 463 -3.78 11.20 6.82
C PHE A 463 -2.66 11.09 7.86
N ALA A 464 -1.93 12.17 8.10
CA ALA A 464 -0.97 12.22 9.19
C ALA A 464 -1.67 12.07 10.55
N VAL A 465 -2.84 12.69 10.74
CA VAL A 465 -3.66 12.54 11.95
C VAL A 465 -4.20 11.11 12.08
N GLU A 466 -4.67 10.52 10.98
CA GLU A 466 -5.11 9.12 10.97
C GLU A 466 -3.95 8.17 11.32
N ALA A 467 -2.81 8.31 10.69
CA ALA A 467 -1.62 7.51 10.96
C ALA A 467 -1.19 7.59 12.44
N GLN A 468 -1.20 8.79 13.03
CA GLN A 468 -0.89 8.98 14.45
C GLN A 468 -1.86 8.22 15.38
N LYS A 469 -3.17 8.26 15.06
CA LYS A 469 -4.18 7.51 15.82
C LYS A 469 -3.99 5.99 15.68
N LEU A 470 -3.69 5.51 14.47
CA LEU A 470 -3.44 4.08 14.21
C LEU A 470 -2.22 3.57 14.97
N LEU A 471 -1.15 4.38 15.09
CA LEU A 471 0.02 4.02 15.89
C LEU A 471 -0.35 3.83 17.36
N GLY A 472 -1.14 4.74 17.94
CA GLY A 472 -1.62 4.62 19.32
C GLY A 472 -2.36 3.30 19.56
N VAL A 473 -3.33 2.99 18.70
CA VAL A 473 -4.11 1.74 18.77
C VAL A 473 -3.24 0.50 18.55
N SER A 474 -2.31 0.53 17.62
CA SER A 474 -1.43 -0.62 17.31
C SER A 474 -0.46 -0.97 18.44
N LEU A 475 -0.16 -0.03 19.32
CA LEU A 475 0.78 -0.19 20.44
C LEU A 475 0.08 -0.30 21.81
N GLU A 476 -1.24 -0.29 21.85
CA GLU A 476 -2.01 -0.45 23.09
C GLU A 476 -1.69 -1.79 23.76
N GLY A 477 -1.51 -1.76 25.08
CA GLY A 477 -1.11 -2.93 25.86
C GLY A 477 0.34 -3.40 25.67
N SER A 478 1.17 -2.67 24.93
CA SER A 478 2.58 -3.02 24.73
C SER A 478 3.50 -2.65 25.93
N VAL A 479 2.96 -1.89 26.89
CA VAL A 479 3.66 -1.39 28.09
C VAL A 479 3.06 -2.10 29.32
N GLY A 480 3.20 -3.39 29.40
CA GLY A 480 2.74 -4.20 30.53
C GLY A 480 3.87 -4.94 31.19
#